data_16ce6fa9c6fbfbc0289c9e87b20c8404
#
_entry.id   16ce6fa9c6fbfbc0289c9e87b20c8404
#
_cell.length_a   1.000
_cell.length_b   1.000
_cell.length_c   1.000
_cell.angle_alpha   90.00
_cell.angle_beta   90.00
_cell.angle_gamma   90.00
#
_symmetry.space_group_name_H-M   'P 1'
#
loop_
_entity.id
_entity.type
_entity.pdbx_description
1 polymer ?
#
loop_
_entity_poly.entity_id
_entity_poly.type
_entity_poly.pdbx_seq_one_letter_code
_entity_poly.pdbx_strand_id
1 'polypeptide(L)'
;SNLAHLVKAVSMVRDAARWYGVDLLVGVELTHVPPSLIPALAREAKERGADIVVVHGETVMEPVAPGTNRAACTCEYVDVLGHPGLITVEDARAAAEHGVALEITSRAGHNRTNGHVVGVAREAGCLLTVDSDTHAPSDLMAEGARWEVALGAGLTEAESRDVLSRDVKRFLQK
;
A
#
# COMPACT_ATOMS: atom_id res chain seq x y z
N SER A 1 5.86 -6.80 21.69
CA SER A 1 4.66 -6.58 20.88
C SER A 1 4.63 -7.56 19.71
N ASN A 2 3.46 -7.81 19.14
CA ASN A 2 3.32 -8.66 17.94
C ASN A 2 4.11 -8.12 16.74
N LEU A 3 4.23 -6.80 16.62
CA LEU A 3 5.03 -6.13 15.59
C LEU A 3 6.49 -6.60 15.58
N ALA A 4 7.12 -6.68 16.75
CA ALA A 4 8.51 -7.14 16.84
C ALA A 4 8.70 -8.58 16.33
N HIS A 5 7.75 -9.46 16.65
CA HIS A 5 7.78 -10.84 16.18
C HIS A 5 7.56 -10.93 14.67
N LEU A 6 6.61 -10.18 14.10
CA LEU A 6 6.33 -10.16 12.68
C LEU A 6 7.55 -9.66 11.89
N VAL A 7 8.09 -8.50 12.23
CA VAL A 7 9.27 -7.94 11.57
C VAL A 7 10.45 -8.92 11.64
N LYS A 8 10.71 -9.50 12.80
CA LYS A 8 11.78 -10.50 12.97
C LYS A 8 11.54 -11.74 12.10
N ALA A 9 10.32 -12.29 12.09
CA ALA A 9 9.99 -13.49 11.33
C ALA A 9 10.20 -13.28 9.82
N VAL A 10 9.74 -12.17 9.27
CA VAL A 10 9.92 -11.85 7.85
C VAL A 10 11.39 -11.57 7.53
N SER A 11 12.12 -10.89 8.42
CA SER A 11 13.57 -10.64 8.25
C SER A 11 14.37 -11.93 8.13
N MET A 12 13.98 -12.99 8.85
CA MET A 12 14.68 -14.28 8.83
C MET A 12 14.61 -15.00 7.47
N VAL A 13 13.61 -14.72 6.62
CA VAL A 13 13.50 -15.34 5.30
C VAL A 13 14.12 -14.52 4.18
N ARG A 14 14.67 -13.35 4.49
CA ARG A 14 15.28 -12.44 3.49
C ARG A 14 16.44 -13.10 2.72
N ASP A 15 17.29 -13.85 3.40
CA ASP A 15 18.42 -14.53 2.76
C ASP A 15 17.95 -15.70 1.89
N ALA A 16 16.91 -16.42 2.33
CA ALA A 16 16.29 -17.45 1.51
C ALA A 16 15.64 -16.85 0.24
N ALA A 17 14.97 -15.70 0.36
CA ALA A 17 14.39 -15.00 -0.80
C ALA A 17 15.46 -14.63 -1.83
N ARG A 18 16.62 -14.11 -1.38
CA ARG A 18 17.76 -13.80 -2.25
C ARG A 18 18.28 -15.01 -3.00
N TRP A 19 18.30 -16.18 -2.37
CA TRP A 19 18.69 -17.42 -3.02
C TRP A 19 17.82 -17.74 -4.24
N TYR A 20 16.54 -17.36 -4.19
CA TYR A 20 15.59 -17.50 -5.30
C TYR A 20 15.55 -16.26 -6.22
N GLY A 21 16.45 -15.33 -6.08
CA GLY A 21 16.48 -14.10 -6.89
C GLY A 21 15.36 -13.11 -6.56
N VAL A 22 14.76 -13.23 -5.37
CA VAL A 22 13.70 -12.32 -4.91
C VAL A 22 14.29 -11.28 -3.97
N ASP A 23 14.03 -10.00 -4.25
CA ASP A 23 14.39 -8.89 -3.37
C ASP A 23 13.22 -8.64 -2.40
N LEU A 24 13.33 -9.19 -1.19
CA LEU A 24 12.30 -9.16 -0.17
C LEU A 24 12.41 -7.92 0.71
N LEU A 25 11.38 -7.09 0.75
CA LEU A 25 11.20 -6.03 1.73
C LEU A 25 10.35 -6.55 2.91
N VAL A 26 10.75 -6.16 4.12
CA VAL A 26 10.02 -6.50 5.34
C VAL A 26 8.91 -5.50 5.52
N GLY A 27 7.66 -5.91 5.35
CA GLY A 27 6.48 -5.06 5.51
C GLY A 27 5.66 -5.41 6.75
N VAL A 28 4.89 -4.44 7.18
CA VAL A 28 3.82 -4.59 8.18
C VAL A 28 2.57 -3.93 7.64
N GLU A 29 1.45 -4.65 7.67
CA GLU A 29 0.14 -4.06 7.45
C GLU A 29 -0.58 -3.85 8.79
N LEU A 30 -1.09 -2.64 9.00
CA LEU A 30 -1.92 -2.27 10.14
C LEU A 30 -3.38 -2.41 9.76
N THR A 31 -4.03 -3.49 10.20
CA THR A 31 -5.42 -3.83 9.90
C THR A 31 -6.28 -3.75 11.16
N HIS A 32 -7.50 -3.19 11.07
CA HIS A 32 -8.45 -3.03 12.18
C HIS A 32 -7.88 -2.27 13.41
N VAL A 33 -6.92 -1.39 13.18
CA VAL A 33 -6.34 -0.53 14.22
C VAL A 33 -7.19 0.73 14.39
N PRO A 34 -7.51 1.15 15.61
CA PRO A 34 -8.13 2.45 15.83
C PRO A 34 -7.30 3.58 15.20
N PRO A 35 -7.92 4.53 14.44
CA PRO A 35 -7.19 5.59 13.73
C PRO A 35 -6.19 6.36 14.59
N SER A 36 -6.53 6.62 15.86
CA SER A 36 -5.65 7.33 16.82
C SER A 36 -4.35 6.58 17.16
N LEU A 37 -4.29 5.27 16.94
CA LEU A 37 -3.11 4.45 17.23
C LEU A 37 -2.22 4.22 16.01
N ILE A 38 -2.71 4.50 14.79
CA ILE A 38 -1.96 4.28 13.54
C ILE A 38 -0.59 4.96 13.56
N PRO A 39 -0.45 6.26 13.91
CA PRO A 39 0.85 6.92 13.88
C PRO A 39 1.87 6.28 14.83
N ALA A 40 1.43 5.90 16.03
CA ALA A 40 2.31 5.29 17.02
C ALA A 40 2.79 3.90 16.59
N LEU A 41 1.88 3.08 16.04
CA LEU A 41 2.21 1.73 15.59
C LEU A 41 3.03 1.74 14.31
N ALA A 42 2.75 2.65 13.37
CA ALA A 42 3.54 2.82 12.16
C ALA A 42 5.00 3.21 12.50
N ARG A 43 5.17 4.17 13.41
CA ARG A 43 6.49 4.54 13.93
C ARG A 43 7.19 3.34 14.59
N GLU A 44 6.51 2.63 15.48
CA GLU A 44 7.06 1.43 16.15
C GLU A 44 7.50 0.38 15.11
N ALA A 45 6.72 0.15 14.04
CA ALA A 45 7.09 -0.77 12.97
C ALA A 45 8.39 -0.35 12.29
N LYS A 46 8.54 0.93 11.93
CA LYS A 46 9.79 1.49 11.35
C LYS A 46 10.98 1.37 12.31
N GLU A 47 10.81 1.73 13.56
CA GLU A 47 11.86 1.62 14.60
C GLU A 47 12.33 0.17 14.80
N ARG A 48 11.47 -0.80 14.54
CA ARG A 48 11.80 -2.23 14.60
C ARG A 48 12.40 -2.79 13.29
N GLY A 49 12.54 -1.96 12.26
CA GLY A 49 13.19 -2.33 11.01
C GLY A 49 12.24 -2.80 9.91
N ALA A 50 10.96 -2.43 9.96
CA ALA A 50 10.08 -2.58 8.82
C ALA A 50 10.52 -1.63 7.69
N ASP A 51 10.72 -2.17 6.50
CA ASP A 51 11.05 -1.40 5.30
C ASP A 51 9.82 -0.64 4.81
N ILE A 52 8.64 -1.28 4.87
CA ILE A 52 7.35 -0.74 4.40
C ILE A 52 6.28 -0.89 5.47
N VAL A 53 5.50 0.17 5.66
CA VAL A 53 4.28 0.16 6.48
C VAL A 53 3.08 0.43 5.59
N VAL A 54 2.17 -0.54 5.56
CA VAL A 54 0.87 -0.45 4.88
C VAL A 54 -0.22 -0.25 5.93
N VAL A 55 -1.23 0.52 5.62
CA VAL A 55 -2.46 0.60 6.42
C VAL A 55 -3.61 0.09 5.57
N HIS A 56 -4.37 -0.85 6.10
CA HIS A 56 -5.62 -1.33 5.49
C HIS A 56 -6.63 -0.18 5.47
N GLY A 57 -7.02 0.25 4.29
CA GLY A 57 -7.90 1.41 4.10
C GLY A 57 -9.38 1.12 4.29
N GLU A 58 -10.19 2.14 4.14
CA GLU A 58 -11.65 2.09 4.27
C GLU A 58 -12.29 1.47 3.02
N THR A 59 -11.88 0.25 2.69
CA THR A 59 -12.40 -0.50 1.55
C THR A 59 -13.90 -0.82 1.71
N VAL A 60 -14.60 -0.96 0.59
CA VAL A 60 -16.03 -1.31 0.57
C VAL A 60 -16.33 -2.77 0.91
N MET A 61 -15.28 -3.61 1.00
CA MET A 61 -15.43 -5.06 1.21
C MET A 61 -15.20 -5.49 2.66
N GLU A 62 -14.24 -4.87 3.32
CA GLU A 62 -13.83 -5.20 4.68
C GLU A 62 -13.79 -3.92 5.50
N PRO A 63 -14.90 -3.53 6.15
CA PRO A 63 -14.99 -2.24 6.83
C PRO A 63 -14.01 -2.12 7.99
N VAL A 64 -13.30 -1.02 8.03
CA VAL A 64 -12.47 -0.57 9.16
C VAL A 64 -13.08 0.68 9.80
N ALA A 65 -12.51 1.14 10.91
CA ALA A 65 -13.01 2.31 11.60
C ALA A 65 -12.96 3.56 10.69
N PRO A 66 -14.04 4.36 10.63
CA PRO A 66 -14.01 5.64 9.92
C PRO A 66 -12.88 6.55 10.41
N GLY A 67 -12.21 7.24 9.50
CA GLY A 67 -11.04 8.07 9.80
C GLY A 67 -9.70 7.32 9.68
N THR A 68 -9.73 6.04 9.33
CA THR A 68 -8.52 5.25 9.06
C THR A 68 -7.74 5.81 7.86
N ASN A 69 -8.42 6.13 6.75
CA ASN A 69 -7.78 6.75 5.58
C ASN A 69 -7.08 8.06 5.98
N ARG A 70 -7.79 8.93 6.71
CA ARG A 70 -7.22 10.21 7.16
C ARG A 70 -5.99 10.03 8.02
N ALA A 71 -6.05 9.12 9.00
CA ALA A 71 -4.94 8.85 9.91
C ALA A 71 -3.71 8.30 9.18
N ALA A 72 -3.92 7.42 8.17
CA ALA A 72 -2.84 6.91 7.34
C ALA A 72 -2.25 7.99 6.43
N CYS A 73 -3.09 8.76 5.73
CA CYS A 73 -2.68 9.80 4.80
C CYS A 73 -1.89 10.95 5.44
N THR A 74 -2.07 11.19 6.74
CA THR A 74 -1.37 12.24 7.49
C THR A 74 -0.16 11.74 8.29
N CYS A 75 0.20 10.47 8.14
CA CYS A 75 1.27 9.85 8.91
C CYS A 75 2.54 9.66 8.08
N GLU A 76 3.63 10.32 8.47
CA GLU A 76 4.94 10.23 7.81
C GLU A 76 5.57 8.84 7.82
N TYR A 77 5.15 7.95 8.74
CA TYR A 77 5.66 6.58 8.87
C TYR A 77 4.88 5.57 8.03
N VAL A 78 3.77 5.97 7.41
CA VAL A 78 2.99 5.14 6.49
C VAL A 78 3.51 5.32 5.07
N ASP A 79 3.75 4.24 4.36
CA ASP A 79 4.23 4.25 2.98
C ASP A 79 3.10 4.06 1.98
N VAL A 80 2.16 3.17 2.30
CA VAL A 80 1.04 2.82 1.41
C VAL A 80 -0.27 2.78 2.20
N LEU A 81 -1.30 3.40 1.65
CA LEU A 81 -2.68 3.17 2.05
C LEU A 81 -3.28 2.12 1.12
N GLY A 82 -3.44 0.90 1.63
CA GLY A 82 -3.99 -0.23 0.90
C GLY A 82 -5.48 -0.06 0.63
N HIS A 83 -5.93 -0.40 -0.56
CA HIS A 83 -7.35 -0.44 -0.99
C HIS A 83 -8.27 0.59 -0.30
N PRO A 84 -8.00 1.90 -0.48
CA PRO A 84 -8.58 2.99 0.33
C PRO A 84 -10.08 3.23 0.08
N GLY A 85 -10.74 2.39 -0.68
CA GLY A 85 -12.16 2.48 -0.93
C GLY A 85 -12.56 3.76 -1.66
N LEU A 86 -13.59 4.44 -1.14
CA LEU A 86 -14.06 5.72 -1.67
C LEU A 86 -13.36 6.90 -0.98
N ILE A 87 -12.03 6.88 -1.00
CA ILE A 87 -11.20 7.93 -0.41
C ILE A 87 -11.59 9.33 -0.91
N THR A 88 -11.52 10.33 -0.03
CA THR A 88 -11.78 11.73 -0.40
C THR A 88 -10.59 12.38 -1.08
N VAL A 89 -10.84 13.45 -1.85
CA VAL A 89 -9.77 14.25 -2.46
C VAL A 89 -8.90 14.91 -1.39
N GLU A 90 -9.50 15.33 -0.27
CA GLU A 90 -8.79 15.93 0.87
C GLU A 90 -7.80 14.95 1.51
N ASP A 91 -8.18 13.67 1.66
CA ASP A 91 -7.29 12.65 2.20
C ASP A 91 -6.18 12.31 1.20
N ALA A 92 -6.50 12.24 -0.10
CA ALA A 92 -5.49 12.03 -1.13
C ALA A 92 -4.48 13.19 -1.24
N ARG A 93 -4.91 14.44 -1.03
CA ARG A 93 -4.00 15.60 -0.93
C ARG A 93 -3.08 15.48 0.28
N ALA A 94 -3.62 15.07 1.43
CA ALA A 94 -2.79 14.78 2.60
C ALA A 94 -1.79 13.65 2.33
N ALA A 95 -2.20 12.59 1.64
CA ALA A 95 -1.30 11.51 1.21
C ALA A 95 -0.18 12.04 0.30
N ALA A 96 -0.48 12.92 -0.65
CA ALA A 96 0.52 13.54 -1.51
C ALA A 96 1.53 14.38 -0.72
N GLU A 97 1.06 15.16 0.25
CA GLU A 97 1.90 16.00 1.13
C GLU A 97 2.84 15.17 2.01
N HIS A 98 2.40 14.01 2.48
CA HIS A 98 3.18 13.12 3.35
C HIS A 98 3.89 12.00 2.59
N GLY A 99 3.76 11.96 1.26
CA GLY A 99 4.39 10.94 0.41
C GLY A 99 3.84 9.53 0.61
N VAL A 100 2.58 9.40 1.04
CA VAL A 100 1.86 8.13 1.12
C VAL A 100 1.33 7.77 -0.26
N ALA A 101 1.57 6.54 -0.74
CA ALA A 101 1.00 6.06 -1.99
C ALA A 101 -0.39 5.46 -1.77
N LEU A 102 -1.29 5.64 -2.73
CA LEU A 102 -2.58 4.96 -2.74
C LEU A 102 -2.50 3.69 -3.58
N GLU A 103 -3.03 2.60 -3.07
CA GLU A 103 -3.02 1.32 -3.76
C GLU A 103 -4.12 1.22 -4.82
N ILE A 104 -3.75 0.64 -5.96
CA ILE A 104 -4.65 0.00 -6.93
C ILE A 104 -4.36 -1.50 -6.84
N THR A 105 -5.36 -2.30 -6.51
CA THR A 105 -5.17 -3.71 -6.22
C THR A 105 -5.85 -4.63 -7.24
N SER A 106 -5.28 -5.83 -7.44
CA SER A 106 -5.97 -6.91 -8.17
C SER A 106 -6.91 -7.71 -7.27
N ARG A 107 -6.85 -7.51 -5.94
CA ARG A 107 -7.64 -8.26 -4.96
C ARG A 107 -9.12 -8.19 -5.23
N ALA A 108 -9.75 -9.36 -5.35
CA ALA A 108 -11.18 -9.47 -5.60
C ALA A 108 -12.02 -8.74 -4.54
N GLY A 109 -12.93 -7.87 -4.98
CA GLY A 109 -13.77 -7.05 -4.12
C GLY A 109 -13.15 -5.71 -3.75
N HIS A 110 -11.89 -5.65 -3.32
CA HIS A 110 -11.18 -4.40 -3.03
C HIS A 110 -10.94 -3.59 -4.31
N ASN A 111 -10.73 -4.25 -5.45
CA ASN A 111 -10.52 -3.65 -6.75
C ASN A 111 -11.74 -2.87 -7.32
N ARG A 112 -12.90 -2.99 -6.69
CA ARG A 112 -14.14 -2.30 -7.14
C ARG A 112 -14.02 -0.78 -7.17
N THR A 113 -13.14 -0.23 -6.36
CA THR A 113 -12.94 1.22 -6.23
C THR A 113 -11.68 1.72 -6.92
N ASN A 114 -10.92 0.87 -7.61
CA ASN A 114 -9.67 1.25 -8.29
C ASN A 114 -9.84 2.48 -9.19
N GLY A 115 -10.91 2.53 -9.99
CA GLY A 115 -11.17 3.68 -10.87
C GLY A 115 -11.45 4.98 -10.11
N HIS A 116 -12.11 4.92 -8.96
CA HIS A 116 -12.29 6.07 -8.08
C HIS A 116 -10.94 6.54 -7.51
N VAL A 117 -10.13 5.60 -7.02
CA VAL A 117 -8.79 5.89 -6.47
C VAL A 117 -7.91 6.58 -7.51
N VAL A 118 -7.90 6.09 -8.77
CA VAL A 118 -7.17 6.72 -9.88
C VAL A 118 -7.65 8.15 -10.12
N GLY A 119 -8.97 8.37 -10.17
CA GLY A 119 -9.55 9.70 -10.38
C GLY A 119 -9.13 10.69 -9.30
N VAL A 120 -9.25 10.29 -8.04
CA VAL A 120 -8.91 11.11 -6.88
C VAL A 120 -7.39 11.35 -6.79
N ALA A 121 -6.58 10.32 -7.02
CA ALA A 121 -5.12 10.45 -7.01
C ALA A 121 -4.62 11.41 -8.09
N ARG A 122 -5.21 11.35 -9.28
CA ARG A 122 -4.89 12.27 -10.40
C ARG A 122 -5.23 13.73 -10.02
N GLU A 123 -6.40 13.97 -9.41
CA GLU A 123 -6.80 15.30 -8.96
C GLU A 123 -5.89 15.85 -7.86
N ALA A 124 -5.50 14.99 -6.91
CA ALA A 124 -4.67 15.35 -5.77
C ALA A 124 -3.16 15.41 -6.08
N GLY A 125 -2.71 14.87 -7.22
CA GLY A 125 -1.29 14.67 -7.52
C GLY A 125 -0.63 13.60 -6.63
N CYS A 126 -1.42 12.64 -6.13
CA CYS A 126 -0.96 11.61 -5.22
C CYS A 126 -0.27 10.46 -5.96
N LEU A 127 0.67 9.83 -5.29
CA LEU A 127 1.35 8.65 -5.81
C LEU A 127 0.43 7.43 -5.80
N LEU A 128 0.58 6.59 -6.82
CA LEU A 128 -0.09 5.30 -6.91
C LEU A 128 0.90 4.14 -6.84
N THR A 129 0.47 3.01 -6.30
CA THR A 129 1.11 1.71 -6.44
C THR A 129 0.11 0.71 -7.02
N VAL A 130 0.62 -0.34 -7.67
CA VAL A 130 -0.20 -1.43 -8.23
C VAL A 130 0.32 -2.73 -7.65
N ASP A 131 -0.49 -3.42 -6.90
CA ASP A 131 -0.12 -4.69 -6.26
C ASP A 131 -1.31 -5.66 -6.17
N SER A 132 -1.12 -6.76 -5.45
CA SER A 132 -2.05 -7.89 -5.48
C SER A 132 -2.75 -8.14 -4.16
N ASP A 133 -2.28 -7.56 -3.06
CA ASP A 133 -2.77 -7.91 -1.72
C ASP A 133 -2.83 -9.45 -1.55
N THR A 134 -1.68 -10.11 -1.82
CA THR A 134 -1.57 -11.57 -1.93
C THR A 134 -1.75 -12.27 -0.59
N HIS A 135 -2.71 -13.20 -0.50
CA HIS A 135 -2.96 -14.06 0.66
C HIS A 135 -2.69 -15.54 0.36
N ALA A 136 -2.63 -15.91 -0.93
CA ALA A 136 -2.35 -17.26 -1.38
C ALA A 136 -1.48 -17.22 -2.64
N PRO A 137 -0.75 -18.29 -2.99
CA PRO A 137 0.06 -18.33 -4.21
C PRO A 137 -0.72 -18.00 -5.50
N SER A 138 -2.01 -18.31 -5.53
CA SER A 138 -2.91 -18.00 -6.66
C SER A 138 -3.17 -16.50 -6.84
N ASP A 139 -2.92 -15.68 -5.82
CA ASP A 139 -3.17 -14.23 -5.86
C ASP A 139 -1.96 -13.46 -6.43
N LEU A 140 -0.81 -14.14 -6.58
CA LEU A 140 0.38 -13.54 -7.17
C LEU A 140 0.11 -13.17 -8.63
N MET A 141 0.41 -11.93 -8.95
CA MET A 141 0.30 -11.43 -10.32
C MET A 141 1.46 -11.93 -11.17
N ALA A 142 1.13 -12.59 -12.28
CA ALA A 142 2.11 -12.92 -13.32
C ALA A 142 2.60 -11.65 -14.03
N GLU A 143 3.70 -11.79 -14.77
CA GLU A 143 4.22 -10.73 -15.63
C GLU A 143 3.11 -10.24 -16.59
N GLY A 144 2.91 -8.94 -16.63
CA GLY A 144 1.84 -8.31 -17.43
C GLY A 144 0.53 -8.09 -16.69
N ALA A 145 0.18 -8.88 -15.67
CA ALA A 145 -1.08 -8.70 -14.94
C ALA A 145 -1.16 -7.34 -14.22
N ARG A 146 -0.04 -6.82 -13.70
CA ARG A 146 0.00 -5.46 -13.13
C ARG A 146 -0.36 -4.38 -14.14
N TRP A 147 0.07 -4.58 -15.39
CA TRP A 147 -0.28 -3.69 -16.51
C TRP A 147 -1.79 -3.69 -16.77
N GLU A 148 -2.39 -4.88 -16.81
CA GLU A 148 -3.83 -5.03 -17.01
C GLU A 148 -4.64 -4.38 -15.87
N VAL A 149 -4.19 -4.53 -14.61
CA VAL A 149 -4.81 -3.87 -13.45
C VAL A 149 -4.73 -2.36 -13.56
N ALA A 150 -3.57 -1.81 -13.95
CA ALA A 150 -3.36 -0.38 -14.12
C ALA A 150 -4.28 0.21 -15.21
N LEU A 151 -4.30 -0.40 -16.40
CA LEU A 151 -5.20 0.02 -17.48
C LEU A 151 -6.67 -0.17 -17.11
N GLY A 152 -7.03 -1.30 -16.49
CA GLY A 152 -8.40 -1.58 -16.04
C GLY A 152 -8.90 -0.61 -14.98
N ALA A 153 -8.01 -0.03 -14.18
CA ALA A 153 -8.31 1.03 -13.22
C ALA A 153 -8.50 2.40 -13.89
N GLY A 154 -8.21 2.54 -15.19
CA GLY A 154 -8.38 3.79 -15.94
C GLY A 154 -7.13 4.66 -16.05
N LEU A 155 -5.95 4.11 -15.75
CA LEU A 155 -4.69 4.77 -16.11
C LEU A 155 -4.46 4.71 -17.61
N THR A 156 -3.92 5.77 -18.19
CA THR A 156 -3.40 5.74 -19.55
C THR A 156 -2.15 4.85 -19.64
N GLU A 157 -1.76 4.44 -20.85
CA GLU A 157 -0.51 3.69 -21.02
C GLU A 157 0.72 4.43 -20.49
N ALA A 158 0.77 5.76 -20.64
CA ALA A 158 1.88 6.57 -20.14
C ALA A 158 1.92 6.59 -18.61
N GLU A 159 0.76 6.79 -17.95
CA GLU A 159 0.62 6.74 -16.50
C GLU A 159 0.94 5.33 -15.97
N SER A 160 0.47 4.29 -16.65
CA SER A 160 0.75 2.89 -16.28
C SER A 160 2.25 2.60 -16.34
N ARG A 161 2.95 3.03 -17.40
CA ARG A 161 4.42 2.90 -17.49
C ARG A 161 5.11 3.63 -16.34
N ASP A 162 4.71 4.85 -16.04
CA ASP A 162 5.29 5.63 -14.94
C ASP A 162 5.10 4.93 -13.59
N VAL A 163 3.87 4.54 -13.25
CA VAL A 163 3.56 3.87 -11.98
C VAL A 163 4.32 2.54 -11.85
N LEU A 164 4.33 1.71 -12.89
CA LEU A 164 4.93 0.37 -12.84
C LEU A 164 6.47 0.39 -12.93
N SER A 165 7.06 1.46 -13.48
CA SER A 165 8.53 1.61 -13.54
C SER A 165 9.13 2.10 -12.21
N ARG A 166 8.31 2.59 -11.30
CA ARG A 166 8.80 3.08 -10.02
C ARG A 166 9.31 1.94 -9.16
N ASP A 167 10.56 2.05 -8.74
CA ASP A 167 11.15 1.10 -7.80
C ASP A 167 10.47 1.23 -6.44
N VAL A 168 9.96 0.12 -5.91
CA VAL A 168 9.41 0.09 -4.53
C VAL A 168 10.44 0.52 -3.48
N LYS A 169 11.73 0.41 -3.78
CA LYS A 169 12.82 0.89 -2.91
C LYS A 169 12.78 2.39 -2.63
N ARG A 170 12.05 3.17 -3.43
CA ARG A 170 11.81 4.59 -3.12
C ARG A 170 11.12 4.80 -1.76
N PHE A 171 10.32 3.81 -1.31
CA PHE A 171 9.70 3.85 0.01
C PHE A 171 10.73 3.68 1.14
N LEU A 172 11.92 3.17 0.84
CA LEU A 172 13.01 3.04 1.79
C LEU A 172 13.79 4.35 2.02
N GLN A 173 13.47 5.40 1.27
CA GLN A 173 14.20 6.68 1.29
C GLN A 173 13.45 7.79 2.04
N LYS A 174 12.39 7.45 2.76
CA LYS A 174 11.68 8.37 3.65
C LYS A 174 12.43 8.61 4.95
#